data_523f5b6428f7e345133860f9b366e652
#
_entry.id   523f5b6428f7e345133860f9b366e652
#
_cell.length_a   1.000
_cell.length_b   1.000
_cell.length_c   1.000
_cell.angle_alpha   90.00
_cell.angle_beta   90.00
_cell.angle_gamma   90.00
#
_symmetry.space_group_name_H-M   'P 1'
#
loop_
_entity.id
_entity.type
_entity.pdbx_description
1 polymer ?
#
loop_
_entity_poly.entity_id
_entity_poly.type
_entity_poly.pdbx_seq_one_letter_code
_entity_poly.pdbx_strand_id
1 'polypeptide(L)'
;TDRDSVNAAVQACEAQLGPIDVLVNNAGWDVFKPFTKTEPAQWDKLIAINLTGALHMHHAVLPGMAARKKGRIVNISSDAARVGSSGEAVYAACKGGLVAFSKTIAREHARHGITVNVVCPGPTATALFEDYKQGAGNPEKLMEAFTRSIPLGRIGQPDDLPGAVLFFASDDAAFVTGQVLSVSGGLTMNG
;
A
#
# COMPACT_ATOMS: atom_id res chain seq x y z
N THR A 1 -7.35 11.75 4.66
CA THR A 1 -6.50 12.00 5.85
C THR A 1 -7.30 12.51 7.05
N ASP A 2 -8.47 13.08 6.81
CA ASP A 2 -9.36 13.58 7.87
C ASP A 2 -10.19 12.44 8.45
N ARG A 3 -10.17 12.29 9.79
CA ARG A 3 -10.81 11.19 10.51
C ARG A 3 -12.33 11.25 10.42
N ASP A 4 -12.91 12.43 10.54
CA ASP A 4 -14.36 12.58 10.54
C ASP A 4 -14.92 12.31 9.15
N SER A 5 -14.21 12.75 8.10
CA SER A 5 -14.52 12.42 6.71
C SER A 5 -14.46 10.91 6.45
N VAL A 6 -13.46 10.21 6.99
CA VAL A 6 -13.34 8.74 6.89
C VAL A 6 -14.52 8.06 7.59
N ASN A 7 -14.84 8.45 8.82
CA ASN A 7 -15.96 7.88 9.56
C ASN A 7 -17.29 8.09 8.81
N ALA A 8 -17.53 9.30 8.29
CA ALA A 8 -18.74 9.61 7.51
C ALA A 8 -18.82 8.76 6.24
N ALA A 9 -17.71 8.57 5.53
CA ALA A 9 -17.67 7.74 4.32
C ALA A 9 -17.95 6.27 4.62
N VAL A 10 -17.38 5.71 5.68
CA VAL A 10 -17.63 4.32 6.13
C VAL A 10 -19.10 4.15 6.50
N GLN A 11 -19.66 5.04 7.30
CA GLN A 11 -21.07 5.00 7.69
C GLN A 11 -22.02 5.10 6.50
N ALA A 12 -21.72 5.99 5.54
CA ALA A 12 -22.52 6.13 4.33
C ALA A 12 -22.46 4.88 3.44
N CYS A 13 -21.27 4.26 3.33
CA CYS A 13 -21.09 3.00 2.60
C CYS A 13 -21.91 1.88 3.25
N GLU A 14 -21.79 1.70 4.57
CA GLU A 14 -22.51 0.65 5.29
C GLU A 14 -24.04 0.85 5.27
N ALA A 15 -24.50 2.09 5.32
CA ALA A 15 -25.94 2.41 5.23
C ALA A 15 -26.54 2.10 3.87
N GLN A 16 -25.76 2.24 2.78
CA GLN A 16 -26.25 2.07 1.40
C GLN A 16 -26.04 0.64 0.87
N LEU A 17 -24.92 0.03 1.20
CA LEU A 17 -24.45 -1.22 0.59
C LEU A 17 -24.39 -2.39 1.59
N GLY A 18 -24.62 -2.13 2.86
CA GLY A 18 -24.43 -3.12 3.92
C GLY A 18 -23.00 -3.17 4.45
N PRO A 19 -22.73 -4.13 5.35
CA PRO A 19 -21.47 -4.19 6.09
C PRO A 19 -20.25 -4.37 5.16
N ILE A 20 -19.17 -3.68 5.50
CA ILE A 20 -17.91 -3.76 4.74
C ILE A 20 -17.20 -5.07 5.05
N ASP A 21 -17.06 -5.94 4.08
CA ASP A 21 -16.33 -7.22 4.18
C ASP A 21 -14.87 -7.12 3.73
N VAL A 22 -14.57 -6.19 2.81
CA VAL A 22 -13.23 -6.00 2.24
C VAL A 22 -12.82 -4.53 2.33
N LEU A 23 -11.62 -4.28 2.84
CA LEU A 23 -10.96 -2.97 2.79
C LEU A 23 -9.68 -3.06 1.97
N VAL A 24 -9.56 -2.22 0.94
CA VAL A 24 -8.31 -2.04 0.19
C VAL A 24 -7.79 -0.62 0.41
N ASN A 25 -6.70 -0.47 1.15
CA ASN A 25 -6.01 0.80 1.34
C ASN A 25 -5.01 1.00 0.21
N ASN A 26 -5.45 1.62 -0.88
CA ASN A 26 -4.64 1.87 -2.07
C ASN A 26 -4.16 3.33 -2.18
N ALA A 27 -4.85 4.28 -1.57
CA ALA A 27 -4.50 5.70 -1.66
C ALA A 27 -3.04 5.93 -1.24
N GLY A 28 -2.30 6.65 -2.07
CA GLY A 28 -0.90 6.96 -1.84
C GLY A 28 -0.45 8.17 -2.65
N TRP A 29 0.60 8.80 -2.19
CA TRP A 29 1.24 9.93 -2.85
C TRP A 29 2.71 9.95 -2.50
N ASP A 30 3.57 10.41 -3.40
CA ASP A 30 4.99 10.53 -3.16
C ASP A 30 5.59 11.79 -3.77
N VAL A 31 6.81 12.09 -3.33
CA VAL A 31 7.67 13.16 -3.86
C VAL A 31 9.11 12.63 -3.92
N PHE A 32 9.63 12.53 -5.12
CA PHE A 32 11.00 12.05 -5.35
C PHE A 32 12.02 13.17 -5.15
N LYS A 33 12.72 13.13 -4.01
CA LYS A 33 13.71 14.14 -3.67
C LYS A 33 14.73 13.60 -2.65
N PRO A 34 16.03 13.85 -2.78
CA PRO A 34 16.99 13.51 -1.75
C PRO A 34 16.55 14.06 -0.39
N PHE A 35 16.60 13.26 0.66
CA PHE A 35 16.04 13.59 1.99
C PHE A 35 16.52 14.97 2.49
N THR A 36 17.81 15.26 2.34
CA THR A 36 18.41 16.56 2.76
C THR A 36 17.89 17.77 1.99
N LYS A 37 17.10 17.56 0.94
CA LYS A 37 16.46 18.62 0.13
C LYS A 37 14.96 18.66 0.27
N THR A 38 14.37 17.81 1.15
CA THR A 38 12.93 17.82 1.44
C THR A 38 12.61 18.81 2.55
N GLU A 39 11.34 19.20 2.62
CA GLU A 39 10.83 20.15 3.61
C GLU A 39 9.86 19.46 4.59
N PRO A 40 9.80 19.86 5.87
CA PRO A 40 8.89 19.25 6.86
C PRO A 40 7.42 19.18 6.42
N ALA A 41 6.91 20.22 5.76
CA ALA A 41 5.54 20.22 5.24
C ALA A 41 5.27 19.11 4.21
N GLN A 42 6.30 18.67 3.47
CA GLN A 42 6.20 17.51 2.57
C GLN A 42 6.11 16.20 3.38
N TRP A 43 6.85 16.11 4.49
CA TRP A 43 6.79 14.94 5.38
C TRP A 43 5.42 14.78 6.02
N ASP A 44 4.83 15.87 6.53
CA ASP A 44 3.50 15.87 7.12
C ASP A 44 2.47 15.35 6.11
N LYS A 45 2.52 15.82 4.87
CA LYS A 45 1.64 15.35 3.80
C LYS A 45 1.86 13.88 3.45
N LEU A 46 3.13 13.43 3.34
CA LEU A 46 3.47 12.03 3.07
C LEU A 46 2.94 11.11 4.18
N ILE A 47 3.17 11.47 5.44
CA ILE A 47 2.70 10.72 6.61
C ILE A 47 1.18 10.67 6.64
N ALA A 48 0.53 11.82 6.45
CA ALA A 48 -0.92 11.92 6.47
C ALA A 48 -1.59 11.01 5.43
N ILE A 49 -1.08 10.99 4.19
CA ILE A 49 -1.68 10.22 3.10
C ILE A 49 -1.30 8.74 3.19
N ASN A 50 0.02 8.43 3.31
CA ASN A 50 0.51 7.06 3.15
C ASN A 50 0.42 6.20 4.41
N LEU A 51 0.27 6.81 5.59
CA LEU A 51 0.18 6.09 6.86
C LEU A 51 -1.10 6.44 7.62
N THR A 52 -1.26 7.70 8.06
CA THR A 52 -2.37 8.09 8.93
C THR A 52 -3.74 7.79 8.32
N GLY A 53 -3.92 8.06 7.02
CA GLY A 53 -5.17 7.74 6.32
C GLY A 53 -5.54 6.27 6.38
N ALA A 54 -4.57 5.37 6.19
CA ALA A 54 -4.79 3.93 6.34
C ALA A 54 -5.13 3.54 7.78
N LEU A 55 -4.48 4.16 8.80
CA LEU A 55 -4.83 3.91 10.21
C LEU A 55 -6.27 4.31 10.51
N HIS A 56 -6.74 5.46 10.00
CA HIS A 56 -8.12 5.90 10.14
C HIS A 56 -9.11 4.91 9.52
N MET A 57 -8.84 4.41 8.32
CA MET A 57 -9.68 3.40 7.64
C MET A 57 -9.76 2.10 8.44
N HIS A 58 -8.63 1.59 8.94
CA HIS A 58 -8.62 0.41 9.81
C HIS A 58 -9.45 0.63 11.07
N HIS A 59 -9.25 1.76 11.75
CA HIS A 59 -9.97 2.09 12.97
C HIS A 59 -11.48 2.19 12.75
N ALA A 60 -11.91 2.67 11.59
CA ALA A 60 -13.32 2.80 11.25
C ALA A 60 -14.00 1.45 10.93
N VAL A 61 -13.32 0.52 10.21
CA VAL A 61 -13.95 -0.73 9.74
C VAL A 61 -13.76 -1.92 10.67
N LEU A 62 -12.65 -1.99 11.40
CA LEU A 62 -12.32 -3.15 12.24
C LEU A 62 -13.36 -3.50 13.30
N PRO A 63 -14.03 -2.56 14.01
CA PRO A 63 -15.06 -2.91 14.97
C PRO A 63 -16.23 -3.69 14.33
N GLY A 64 -16.71 -3.25 13.17
CA GLY A 64 -17.77 -3.93 12.43
C GLY A 64 -17.34 -5.32 11.93
N MET A 65 -16.15 -5.44 11.35
CA MET A 65 -15.60 -6.73 10.93
C MET A 65 -15.42 -7.69 12.11
N ALA A 66 -14.90 -7.23 13.25
CA ALA A 66 -14.67 -8.04 14.43
C ALA A 66 -16.01 -8.56 15.05
N ALA A 67 -17.02 -7.71 15.10
CA ALA A 67 -18.36 -8.10 15.58
C ALA A 67 -18.99 -9.21 14.72
N ARG A 68 -18.78 -9.17 13.40
CA ARG A 68 -19.28 -10.19 12.47
C ARG A 68 -18.34 -11.40 12.33
N LYS A 69 -17.13 -11.33 12.89
CA LYS A 69 -16.07 -12.35 12.74
C LYS A 69 -15.71 -12.62 11.26
N LYS A 70 -15.70 -11.59 10.45
CA LYS A 70 -15.42 -11.67 9.00
C LYS A 70 -14.80 -10.36 8.52
N GLY A 71 -13.69 -10.45 7.78
CA GLY A 71 -13.06 -9.30 7.14
C GLY A 71 -11.80 -9.68 6.37
N ARG A 72 -11.54 -8.93 5.29
CA ARG A 72 -10.33 -9.02 4.49
C ARG A 72 -9.76 -7.62 4.32
N ILE A 73 -8.51 -7.43 4.71
CA ILE A 73 -7.84 -6.13 4.56
C ILE A 73 -6.60 -6.31 3.71
N VAL A 74 -6.48 -5.52 2.65
CA VAL A 74 -5.32 -5.49 1.76
C VAL A 74 -4.74 -4.08 1.76
N ASN A 75 -3.53 -3.94 2.25
CA ASN A 75 -2.81 -2.67 2.24
C ASN A 75 -1.82 -2.62 1.08
N ILE A 76 -1.87 -1.55 0.28
CA ILE A 76 -0.90 -1.33 -0.78
C ILE A 76 0.27 -0.54 -0.22
N SER A 77 1.40 -1.24 -0.06
CA SER A 77 2.67 -0.67 0.37
C SER A 77 3.54 -0.32 -0.85
N SER A 78 4.80 -0.65 -0.83
CA SER A 78 5.77 -0.47 -1.92
C SER A 78 6.99 -1.36 -1.68
N ASP A 79 7.68 -1.75 -2.73
CA ASP A 79 9.01 -2.36 -2.59
C ASP A 79 10.02 -1.43 -1.93
N ALA A 80 9.85 -0.10 -2.06
CA ALA A 80 10.63 0.88 -1.31
C ALA A 80 10.60 0.67 0.22
N ALA A 81 9.48 0.13 0.74
CA ALA A 81 9.34 -0.23 2.15
C ALA A 81 10.19 -1.44 2.58
N ARG A 82 10.60 -2.27 1.62
CA ARG A 82 11.30 -3.53 1.86
C ARG A 82 12.79 -3.42 1.70
N VAL A 83 13.25 -2.65 0.71
CA VAL A 83 14.67 -2.57 0.33
C VAL A 83 15.22 -1.14 0.32
N GLY A 84 14.37 -0.15 0.56
CA GLY A 84 14.69 1.25 0.39
C GLY A 84 14.63 1.68 -1.07
N SER A 85 14.48 2.98 -1.28
CA SER A 85 14.54 3.59 -2.61
C SER A 85 15.13 4.99 -2.50
N SER A 86 16.09 5.28 -3.36
CA SER A 86 16.76 6.60 -3.36
C SER A 86 15.77 7.70 -3.72
N GLY A 87 15.70 8.74 -2.88
CA GLY A 87 14.78 9.87 -3.07
C GLY A 87 13.40 9.69 -2.45
N GLU A 88 13.10 8.55 -1.81
CA GLU A 88 11.79 8.22 -1.25
C GLU A 88 11.84 7.96 0.28
N ALA A 89 12.77 8.57 1.00
CA ALA A 89 13.05 8.20 2.40
C ALA A 89 11.80 8.25 3.30
N VAL A 90 11.03 9.32 3.29
CA VAL A 90 9.83 9.48 4.13
C VAL A 90 8.69 8.59 3.64
N TYR A 91 8.52 8.47 2.32
CA TYR A 91 7.56 7.55 1.72
C TYR A 91 7.86 6.10 2.13
N ALA A 92 9.11 5.66 1.97
CA ALA A 92 9.54 4.32 2.37
C ALA A 92 9.31 4.06 3.86
N ALA A 93 9.57 5.06 4.73
CA ALA A 93 9.27 4.98 6.16
C ALA A 93 7.77 4.80 6.42
N CYS A 94 6.89 5.55 5.75
CA CYS A 94 5.44 5.41 5.86
C CYS A 94 4.96 4.03 5.41
N LYS A 95 5.43 3.58 4.25
CA LYS A 95 5.06 2.27 3.69
C LYS A 95 5.64 1.10 4.51
N GLY A 96 6.84 1.26 5.09
CA GLY A 96 7.42 0.32 6.06
C GLY A 96 6.63 0.27 7.37
N GLY A 97 6.21 1.45 7.88
CA GLY A 97 5.31 1.56 9.02
C GLY A 97 3.98 0.85 8.79
N LEU A 98 3.39 1.00 7.59
CA LEU A 98 2.17 0.30 7.21
C LEU A 98 2.35 -1.23 7.18
N VAL A 99 3.51 -1.74 6.72
CA VAL A 99 3.84 -3.17 6.77
C VAL A 99 3.89 -3.69 8.20
N ALA A 100 4.61 -3.00 9.10
CA ALA A 100 4.70 -3.38 10.51
C ALA A 100 3.34 -3.32 11.20
N PHE A 101 2.57 -2.26 10.98
CA PHE A 101 1.20 -2.09 11.45
C PHE A 101 0.30 -3.23 11.00
N SER A 102 0.32 -3.58 9.71
CA SER A 102 -0.48 -4.66 9.13
C SER A 102 -0.25 -6.00 9.83
N LYS A 103 1.01 -6.34 10.12
CA LYS A 103 1.39 -7.57 10.84
C LYS A 103 0.83 -7.59 12.27
N THR A 104 0.83 -6.44 12.93
CA THR A 104 0.27 -6.30 14.29
C THR A 104 -1.25 -6.50 14.26
N ILE A 105 -1.95 -5.79 13.37
CA ILE A 105 -3.41 -5.92 13.23
C ILE A 105 -3.82 -7.35 12.82
N ALA A 106 -3.04 -8.01 11.95
CA ALA A 106 -3.26 -9.41 11.61
C ALA A 106 -3.25 -10.32 12.86
N ARG A 107 -2.30 -10.12 13.78
CA ARG A 107 -2.23 -10.89 15.05
C ARG A 107 -3.40 -10.58 15.99
N GLU A 108 -3.73 -9.30 16.17
CA GLU A 108 -4.78 -8.87 17.10
C GLU A 108 -6.16 -9.35 16.67
N HIS A 109 -6.41 -9.43 15.35
CA HIS A 109 -7.74 -9.73 14.80
C HIS A 109 -7.90 -11.13 14.20
N ALA A 110 -6.86 -11.96 14.19
CA ALA A 110 -6.93 -13.35 13.71
C ALA A 110 -8.05 -14.16 14.37
N ARG A 111 -8.24 -14.01 15.70
CA ARG A 111 -9.32 -14.66 16.45
C ARG A 111 -10.74 -14.26 16.01
N HIS A 112 -10.86 -13.17 15.27
CA HIS A 112 -12.11 -12.69 14.69
C HIS A 112 -12.27 -13.10 13.21
N GLY A 113 -11.44 -14.00 12.68
CA GLY A 113 -11.51 -14.45 11.29
C GLY A 113 -11.14 -13.36 10.26
N ILE A 114 -10.44 -12.30 10.70
CA ILE A 114 -10.00 -11.19 9.84
C ILE A 114 -8.58 -11.47 9.38
N THR A 115 -8.34 -11.39 8.07
CA THR A 115 -6.99 -11.42 7.51
C THR A 115 -6.54 -10.03 7.10
N VAL A 116 -5.25 -9.74 7.30
CA VAL A 116 -4.63 -8.48 6.90
C VAL A 116 -3.33 -8.78 6.17
N ASN A 117 -3.27 -8.44 4.89
CA ASN A 117 -2.11 -8.70 4.05
C ASN A 117 -1.65 -7.43 3.32
N VAL A 118 -0.44 -7.45 2.81
CA VAL A 118 0.19 -6.32 2.16
C VAL A 118 0.67 -6.70 0.77
N VAL A 119 0.33 -5.89 -0.23
CA VAL A 119 0.92 -5.94 -1.57
C VAL A 119 1.94 -4.82 -1.69
N CYS A 120 3.13 -5.13 -2.17
CA CYS A 120 4.22 -4.19 -2.41
C CYS A 120 4.50 -4.13 -3.93
N PRO A 121 3.95 -3.15 -4.64
CA PRO A 121 4.32 -2.92 -6.04
C PRO A 121 5.77 -2.50 -6.17
N GLY A 122 6.43 -2.98 -7.24
CA GLY A 122 7.63 -2.37 -7.79
C GLY A 122 7.31 -1.17 -8.68
N PRO A 123 8.29 -0.68 -9.47
CA PRO A 123 8.07 0.38 -10.45
C PRO A 123 6.95 0.00 -11.41
N THR A 124 5.88 0.80 -11.42
CA THR A 124 4.65 0.53 -12.18
C THR A 124 4.25 1.77 -12.97
N ALA A 125 3.87 1.61 -14.22
CA ALA A 125 3.48 2.69 -15.15
C ALA A 125 2.15 3.34 -14.72
N THR A 126 2.23 4.26 -13.78
CA THR A 126 1.12 5.04 -13.22
C THR A 126 1.36 6.53 -13.46
N ALA A 127 0.35 7.37 -13.26
CA ALA A 127 0.51 8.82 -13.31
C ALA A 127 1.63 9.31 -12.36
N LEU A 128 1.68 8.76 -11.13
CA LEU A 128 2.75 9.08 -10.17
C LEU A 128 4.15 8.73 -10.70
N PHE A 129 4.29 7.61 -11.41
CA PHE A 129 5.56 7.20 -12.02
C PHE A 129 5.92 8.08 -13.22
N GLU A 130 4.94 8.52 -14.00
CA GLU A 130 5.17 9.46 -15.09
C GLU A 130 5.66 10.82 -14.56
N ASP A 131 5.08 11.33 -13.47
CA ASP A 131 5.56 12.56 -12.81
C ASP A 131 7.02 12.41 -12.34
N TYR A 132 7.35 11.25 -11.77
CA TYR A 132 8.74 10.92 -11.39
C TYR A 132 9.68 10.90 -12.59
N LYS A 133 9.27 10.24 -13.67
CA LYS A 133 10.06 10.15 -14.90
C LYS A 133 10.31 11.51 -15.52
N GLN A 134 9.30 12.40 -15.55
CA GLN A 134 9.45 13.76 -16.07
C GLN A 134 10.37 14.63 -15.21
N GLY A 135 10.42 14.41 -13.90
CA GLY A 135 11.34 15.08 -12.99
C GLY A 135 12.79 14.57 -13.07
N ALA A 136 13.04 13.46 -13.75
CA ALA A 136 14.37 12.89 -13.91
C ALA A 136 15.18 13.67 -14.98
N GLY A 137 16.47 13.88 -14.71
CA GLY A 137 17.35 14.57 -15.65
C GLY A 137 17.54 13.85 -17.00
N ASN A 138 17.29 12.54 -17.05
CA ASN A 138 17.28 11.73 -18.27
C ASN A 138 16.26 10.58 -18.12
N PRO A 139 15.02 10.78 -18.62
CA PRO A 139 13.95 9.79 -18.53
C PRO A 139 14.24 8.46 -19.21
N GLU A 140 14.91 8.46 -20.36
CA GLU A 140 15.22 7.25 -21.13
C GLU A 140 16.21 6.37 -20.36
N LYS A 141 17.29 6.99 -19.86
CA LYS A 141 18.30 6.29 -19.07
C LYS A 141 17.74 5.73 -17.77
N LEU A 142 16.79 6.44 -17.16
CA LEU A 142 16.06 5.96 -15.98
C LEU A 142 15.24 4.70 -16.33
N MET A 143 14.50 4.72 -17.43
CA MET A 143 13.71 3.58 -17.90
C MET A 143 14.58 2.36 -18.23
N GLU A 144 15.71 2.57 -18.91
CA GLU A 144 16.66 1.50 -19.18
C GLU A 144 17.21 0.88 -17.89
N ALA A 145 17.53 1.71 -16.89
CA ALA A 145 18.02 1.24 -15.60
C ALA A 145 16.97 0.38 -14.87
N PHE A 146 15.71 0.80 -14.84
CA PHE A 146 14.62 -0.01 -14.25
C PHE A 146 14.41 -1.31 -15.04
N THR A 147 14.28 -1.24 -16.35
CA THR A 147 14.06 -2.42 -17.20
C THR A 147 15.17 -3.45 -17.02
N ARG A 148 16.42 -2.99 -16.92
CA ARG A 148 17.57 -3.89 -16.70
C ARG A 148 17.62 -4.49 -15.30
N SER A 149 17.12 -3.77 -14.26
CA SER A 149 17.13 -4.25 -12.89
C SER A 149 15.98 -5.21 -12.55
N ILE A 150 14.90 -5.18 -13.33
CA ILE A 150 13.73 -6.04 -13.14
C ILE A 150 13.93 -7.35 -13.93
N PRO A 151 13.99 -8.53 -13.27
CA PRO A 151 14.23 -9.81 -13.96
C PRO A 151 13.25 -10.13 -15.09
N LEU A 152 11.97 -9.73 -14.98
CA LEU A 152 10.99 -9.88 -16.09
C LEU A 152 11.21 -8.89 -17.24
N GLY A 153 12.23 -8.03 -17.19
CA GLY A 153 12.67 -7.17 -18.30
C GLY A 153 11.70 -6.04 -18.67
N ARG A 154 10.77 -5.67 -17.78
CA ARG A 154 9.86 -4.55 -17.98
C ARG A 154 9.42 -3.95 -16.64
N ILE A 155 8.99 -2.70 -16.65
CA ILE A 155 8.24 -2.14 -15.51
C ILE A 155 6.84 -2.76 -15.44
N GLY A 156 6.25 -2.75 -14.24
CA GLY A 156 4.89 -3.21 -14.03
C GLY A 156 3.87 -2.34 -14.77
N GLN A 157 2.72 -2.92 -15.06
CA GLN A 157 1.54 -2.20 -15.51
C GLN A 157 0.49 -2.21 -14.39
N PRO A 158 -0.45 -1.25 -14.34
CA PRO A 158 -1.53 -1.26 -13.35
C PRO A 158 -2.26 -2.61 -13.28
N ASP A 159 -2.44 -3.28 -14.42
CA ASP A 159 -3.12 -4.58 -14.54
C ASP A 159 -2.32 -5.76 -13.98
N ASP A 160 -1.05 -5.59 -13.65
CA ASP A 160 -0.24 -6.63 -13.00
C ASP A 160 -0.59 -6.79 -11.50
N LEU A 161 -1.26 -5.81 -10.88
CA LEU A 161 -1.48 -5.78 -9.42
C LEU A 161 -2.80 -6.42 -8.96
N PRO A 162 -3.92 -6.30 -9.70
CA PRO A 162 -5.23 -6.72 -9.21
C PRO A 162 -5.29 -8.20 -8.82
N GLY A 163 -4.55 -9.08 -9.51
CA GLY A 163 -4.51 -10.51 -9.20
C GLY A 163 -4.07 -10.81 -7.77
N ALA A 164 -3.02 -10.14 -7.29
CA ALA A 164 -2.54 -10.30 -5.90
C ALA A 164 -3.54 -9.71 -4.89
N VAL A 165 -4.14 -8.56 -5.21
CA VAL A 165 -5.14 -7.90 -4.36
C VAL A 165 -6.40 -8.77 -4.25
N LEU A 166 -6.91 -9.28 -5.36
CA LEU A 166 -8.08 -10.15 -5.41
C LEU A 166 -7.85 -11.46 -4.65
N PHE A 167 -6.67 -12.07 -4.80
CA PHE A 167 -6.31 -13.26 -4.02
C PHE A 167 -6.42 -12.98 -2.52
N PHE A 168 -5.78 -11.92 -2.00
CA PHE A 168 -5.85 -11.60 -0.57
C PHE A 168 -7.25 -11.17 -0.10
N ALA A 169 -8.08 -10.62 -0.98
CA ALA A 169 -9.45 -10.22 -0.69
C ALA A 169 -10.45 -11.39 -0.75
N SER A 170 -10.08 -12.52 -1.35
CA SER A 170 -10.94 -13.69 -1.56
C SER A 170 -10.89 -14.69 -0.39
N ASP A 171 -11.77 -15.68 -0.43
CA ASP A 171 -11.77 -16.81 0.50
C ASP A 171 -10.62 -17.81 0.25
N ASP A 172 -9.99 -17.78 -0.92
CA ASP A 172 -8.79 -18.58 -1.22
C ASP A 172 -7.61 -18.21 -0.30
N ALA A 173 -7.60 -16.97 0.21
CA ALA A 173 -6.64 -16.50 1.20
C ALA A 173 -7.11 -16.61 2.65
N ALA A 174 -8.14 -17.40 2.96
CA ALA A 174 -8.72 -17.48 4.31
C ALA A 174 -7.71 -17.91 5.39
N PHE A 175 -6.65 -18.64 5.02
CA PHE A 175 -5.58 -19.07 5.92
C PHE A 175 -4.26 -18.29 5.72
N VAL A 176 -4.33 -17.16 5.00
CA VAL A 176 -3.18 -16.30 4.68
C VAL A 176 -3.36 -14.96 5.37
N THR A 177 -2.55 -14.65 6.38
CA THR A 177 -2.59 -13.36 7.09
C THR A 177 -1.19 -12.91 7.50
N GLY A 178 -0.98 -11.60 7.61
CA GLY A 178 0.30 -10.98 7.96
C GLY A 178 1.37 -11.08 6.87
N GLN A 179 0.98 -11.47 5.64
CA GLN A 179 1.93 -11.65 4.54
C GLN A 179 2.22 -10.34 3.82
N VAL A 180 3.42 -10.26 3.27
CA VAL A 180 3.91 -9.11 2.49
C VAL A 180 4.41 -9.64 1.15
N LEU A 181 3.64 -9.39 0.10
CA LEU A 181 3.91 -9.89 -1.24
C LEU A 181 4.40 -8.77 -2.15
N SER A 182 5.61 -8.92 -2.70
CA SER A 182 6.09 -8.04 -3.77
C SER A 182 5.50 -8.46 -5.13
N VAL A 183 4.97 -7.48 -5.85
CA VAL A 183 4.55 -7.61 -7.24
C VAL A 183 5.43 -6.67 -8.06
N SER A 184 6.62 -7.14 -8.42
CA SER A 184 7.72 -6.30 -8.90
C SER A 184 8.51 -6.89 -10.07
N GLY A 185 8.00 -7.96 -10.68
CA GLY A 185 8.71 -8.66 -11.74
C GLY A 185 10.05 -9.28 -11.32
N GLY A 186 10.19 -9.57 -10.01
CA GLY A 186 11.41 -10.12 -9.43
C GLY A 186 12.43 -9.08 -8.96
N LEU A 187 12.13 -7.77 -9.03
CA LEU A 187 13.04 -6.71 -8.53
C LEU A 187 13.35 -6.90 -7.04
N THR A 188 12.36 -7.31 -6.27
CA THR A 188 12.50 -7.58 -4.83
C THR A 188 12.09 -9.01 -4.53
N MET A 189 13.04 -9.79 -3.98
CA MET A 189 12.88 -11.22 -3.64
C MET A 189 13.20 -11.42 -2.15
N ASN A 190 12.49 -10.72 -1.27
CA ASN A 190 12.68 -10.86 0.17
C ASN A 190 11.64 -11.82 0.76
N GLY A 191 12.11 -12.82 1.48
CA GLY A 191 11.28 -13.71 2.29
C GLY A 191 10.79 -13.07 3.58
#